data_32285bd7296d340141b7576c96b75641
#
_entry.id   32285bd7296d340141b7576c96b75641
#
_cell.length_a   1.000
_cell.length_b   1.000
_cell.length_c   1.000
_cell.angle_alpha   90.00
_cell.angle_beta   90.00
_cell.angle_gamma   90.00
#
_symmetry.space_group_name_H-M   'P 1'
#
loop_
_entity.id
_entity.type
_entity.pdbx_description
1 polymer ?
#
loop_
_entity_poly.entity_id
_entity_poly.type
_entity_poly.pdbx_seq_one_letter_code
_entity_poly.pdbx_strand_id
1 'polypeptide(L)'
;MAEELGTPLGDKVGFQVRFTEKVSDQALVKFMTDGILLAEIASDRWLSSYDTIIVDEAHERSLNIDFLLGYLKQLLRKRPELKVIVTSATIDTARFAEHFDGAPVISVEGRTYPVEVRYRPLEEPGLESRDSEARNAERSRPSAVTNPESRIPNPGLTVNDAIVAAVDEITRLDARGDVLLFLPGEREIRDAHQALERRKYRETEVLPLYARLSNSDQDRVFNPGPRRRLVLATNVAETSLTVPRIRYVVDPGYARVKRYSPRQKLDRLHIEPISQASANQRKGRCGRVAEGICYRLYAEADFQARPEFTDPEIRRSSLAGVILRMLQLGLGRIEDFPFLEPPDERAVADGWQQLVELGAVGEPDRHGVRKLTEIGRQMARLPVDVKLARMLVAAQQHGCLRPMLVXXWASRPRPSARRKRARRPTTRTPGSPMRARNSSASCACGTAIGRRTRS
;
A
#
# COMPACT_ATOMS: atom_id res chain seq x y z
N MET A 1 2.51 -10.55 20.21
CA MET A 1 2.22 -9.78 21.45
C MET A 1 1.15 -10.45 22.31
N ALA A 2 -0.08 -10.76 21.82
CA ALA A 2 -1.07 -11.47 22.66
C ALA A 2 -0.53 -12.81 23.18
N GLU A 3 0.05 -13.60 22.27
CA GLU A 3 0.69 -14.89 22.62
C GLU A 3 1.85 -14.71 23.62
N GLU A 4 2.66 -13.68 23.43
CA GLU A 4 3.79 -13.37 24.34
C GLU A 4 3.32 -12.96 25.73
N LEU A 5 2.16 -12.30 25.82
CA LEU A 5 1.54 -11.94 27.10
C LEU A 5 0.67 -13.05 27.68
N GLY A 6 0.56 -14.19 27.00
CA GLY A 6 -0.24 -15.33 27.45
C GLY A 6 -1.73 -15.02 27.58
N THR A 7 -2.28 -14.16 26.71
CA THR A 7 -3.66 -13.72 26.77
C THR A 7 -4.36 -13.95 25.43
N PRO A 8 -5.65 -14.28 25.41
CA PRO A 8 -6.40 -14.36 24.16
C PRO A 8 -6.45 -13.00 23.45
N LEU A 9 -6.36 -13.03 22.11
CA LEU A 9 -6.52 -11.80 21.31
C LEU A 9 -7.92 -11.23 21.52
N GLY A 10 -7.98 -9.94 21.85
CA GLY A 10 -9.22 -9.22 22.17
C GLY A 10 -9.38 -8.97 23.67
N ASP A 11 -8.58 -9.60 24.51
CA ASP A 11 -8.56 -9.37 25.97
C ASP A 11 -7.57 -8.22 26.28
N LYS A 12 -6.37 -8.51 26.79
CA LYS A 12 -5.36 -7.48 27.11
C LYS A 12 -4.76 -6.82 25.86
N VAL A 13 -4.74 -7.53 24.73
CA VAL A 13 -4.29 -7.02 23.45
C VAL A 13 -5.45 -7.10 22.46
N GLY A 14 -5.89 -5.96 21.99
CA GLY A 14 -6.99 -5.86 21.03
C GLY A 14 -6.58 -5.17 19.73
N PHE A 15 -7.47 -5.20 18.75
CA PHE A 15 -7.27 -4.44 17.52
C PHE A 15 -8.59 -3.90 16.98
N GLN A 16 -8.48 -2.80 16.23
CA GLN A 16 -9.61 -2.19 15.55
C GLN A 16 -9.21 -1.71 14.16
N VAL A 17 -9.87 -2.23 13.16
CA VAL A 17 -9.75 -1.79 11.77
C VAL A 17 -11.14 -1.45 11.23
N ARG A 18 -11.21 -0.91 10.03
CA ARG A 18 -12.43 -0.26 9.49
C ARG A 18 -13.74 -1.05 9.64
N PHE A 19 -13.69 -2.39 9.55
CA PHE A 19 -14.90 -3.23 9.58
C PHE A 19 -14.82 -4.35 10.60
N THR A 20 -13.77 -4.39 11.40
CA THR A 20 -13.53 -5.49 12.34
C THR A 20 -12.92 -4.91 13.61
N GLU A 21 -13.49 -5.32 14.72
CA GLU A 21 -13.02 -4.91 16.03
C GLU A 21 -12.99 -6.14 16.95
N LYS A 22 -11.94 -6.23 17.73
CA LYS A 22 -11.81 -7.24 18.79
C LYS A 22 -10.99 -6.62 19.92
N VAL A 23 -11.69 -5.88 20.79
CA VAL A 23 -11.09 -5.12 21.91
C VAL A 23 -12.03 -5.24 23.10
N SER A 24 -11.51 -5.63 24.26
CA SER A 24 -12.26 -5.62 25.53
C SER A 24 -12.05 -4.28 26.25
N ASP A 25 -12.86 -4.03 27.26
CA ASP A 25 -12.67 -2.89 28.17
C ASP A 25 -11.43 -3.03 29.05
N GLN A 26 -10.84 -4.23 29.09
CA GLN A 26 -9.62 -4.54 29.83
C GLN A 26 -8.36 -4.46 28.98
N ALA A 27 -8.48 -4.02 27.73
CA ALA A 27 -7.35 -3.97 26.79
C ALA A 27 -6.29 -2.96 27.26
N LEU A 28 -5.08 -3.44 27.39
CA LEU A 28 -3.90 -2.63 27.73
C LEU A 28 -3.22 -2.08 26.47
N VAL A 29 -3.31 -2.83 25.38
CA VAL A 29 -2.72 -2.46 24.09
C VAL A 29 -3.79 -2.58 23.02
N LYS A 30 -3.98 -1.51 22.25
CA LYS A 30 -4.93 -1.47 21.14
C LYS A 30 -4.21 -1.15 19.85
N PHE A 31 -4.21 -2.09 18.92
CA PHE A 31 -3.72 -1.86 17.56
C PHE A 31 -4.84 -1.29 16.71
N MET A 32 -4.53 -0.25 15.96
CA MET A 32 -5.54 0.36 15.09
C MET A 32 -4.88 0.99 13.87
N THR A 33 -5.67 1.20 12.81
CA THR A 33 -5.19 1.97 11.67
C THR A 33 -5.22 3.47 11.99
N ASP A 34 -4.36 4.23 11.30
CA ASP A 34 -4.32 5.69 11.38
C ASP A 34 -5.70 6.33 11.22
N GLY A 35 -6.51 5.81 10.29
CA GLY A 35 -7.86 6.31 10.05
C GLY A 35 -8.82 6.08 11.21
N ILE A 36 -8.64 5.01 11.99
CA ILE A 36 -9.45 4.75 13.21
C ILE A 36 -9.08 5.76 14.29
N LEU A 37 -7.79 5.98 14.54
CA LEU A 37 -7.35 6.98 15.52
C LEU A 37 -7.86 8.39 15.16
N LEU A 38 -7.85 8.73 13.87
CA LEU A 38 -8.42 10.00 13.39
C LEU A 38 -9.94 10.08 13.64
N ALA A 39 -10.65 8.96 13.53
CA ALA A 39 -12.08 8.93 13.83
C ALA A 39 -12.32 9.10 15.34
N GLU A 40 -11.48 8.51 16.19
CA GLU A 40 -11.57 8.68 17.64
C GLU A 40 -11.34 10.14 18.07
N ILE A 41 -10.41 10.85 17.43
CA ILE A 41 -10.19 12.28 17.69
C ILE A 41 -11.46 13.10 17.51
N ALA A 42 -12.35 12.72 16.59
CA ALA A 42 -13.61 13.43 16.37
C ALA A 42 -14.57 13.33 17.57
N SER A 43 -14.51 12.25 18.33
CA SER A 43 -15.34 12.05 19.53
C SER A 43 -14.61 12.37 20.84
N ASP A 44 -13.31 12.15 20.89
CA ASP A 44 -12.45 12.43 22.04
C ASP A 44 -11.18 13.18 21.59
N ARG A 45 -11.25 14.48 21.58
CA ARG A 45 -10.13 15.36 21.17
C ARG A 45 -8.89 15.22 22.04
N TRP A 46 -9.05 14.72 23.25
CA TRP A 46 -7.95 14.59 24.19
C TRP A 46 -7.29 13.21 24.10
N LEU A 47 -7.91 12.26 23.37
CA LEU A 47 -7.49 10.86 23.33
C LEU A 47 -7.30 10.33 24.76
N SER A 48 -8.31 10.63 25.60
CA SER A 48 -8.24 10.45 27.06
C SER A 48 -8.04 9.00 27.49
N SER A 49 -8.40 8.06 26.64
CA SER A 49 -8.27 6.62 26.89
C SER A 49 -6.81 6.13 26.81
N TYR A 50 -5.88 6.97 26.33
CA TYR A 50 -4.49 6.56 26.07
C TYR A 50 -3.51 7.35 26.92
N ASP A 51 -2.56 6.66 27.54
CA ASP A 51 -1.38 7.28 28.18
C ASP A 51 -0.18 7.30 27.25
N THR A 52 -0.17 6.44 26.26
CA THR A 52 0.92 6.30 25.28
C THR A 52 0.34 6.05 23.90
N ILE A 53 0.83 6.75 22.90
CA ILE A 53 0.46 6.58 21.49
C ILE A 53 1.73 6.27 20.71
N ILE A 54 1.69 5.17 19.95
CA ILE A 54 2.82 4.75 19.10
C ILE A 54 2.38 4.93 17.63
N VAL A 55 3.07 5.80 16.91
CA VAL A 55 2.87 6.00 15.47
C VAL A 55 3.94 5.17 14.75
N ASP A 56 3.52 4.03 14.23
CA ASP A 56 4.41 3.08 13.57
C ASP A 56 4.57 3.40 12.09
N GLU A 57 5.75 3.06 11.53
CA GLU A 57 6.08 3.25 10.11
C GLU A 57 5.87 4.70 9.63
N ALA A 58 6.22 5.68 10.47
CA ALA A 58 5.98 7.10 10.16
C ALA A 58 6.69 7.57 8.88
N HIS A 59 7.72 6.87 8.43
CA HIS A 59 8.42 7.16 7.18
C HIS A 59 7.56 6.92 5.92
N GLU A 60 6.43 6.23 6.05
CA GLU A 60 5.49 6.09 4.92
C GLU A 60 4.87 7.43 4.52
N ARG A 61 4.85 8.41 5.45
CA ARG A 61 4.44 9.78 5.20
C ARG A 61 3.08 9.84 4.48
N SER A 62 2.13 8.98 4.90
CA SER A 62 0.76 9.09 4.42
C SER A 62 0.14 10.39 4.92
N LEU A 63 -0.90 10.86 4.23
CA LEU A 63 -1.60 12.09 4.59
C LEU A 63 -2.17 12.03 6.02
N ASN A 64 -2.65 10.86 6.43
CA ASN A 64 -3.17 10.63 7.77
C ASN A 64 -2.04 10.69 8.82
N ILE A 65 -0.89 10.09 8.54
CA ILE A 65 0.27 10.10 9.45
C ILE A 65 0.77 11.53 9.63
N ASP A 66 0.96 12.27 8.54
CA ASP A 66 1.42 13.67 8.63
C ASP A 66 0.44 14.53 9.44
N PHE A 67 -0.86 14.30 9.26
CA PHE A 67 -1.89 14.98 10.05
C PHE A 67 -1.80 14.58 11.53
N LEU A 68 -1.67 13.28 11.84
CA LEU A 68 -1.56 12.80 13.22
C LEU A 68 -0.34 13.38 13.92
N LEU A 69 0.82 13.44 13.25
CA LEU A 69 2.04 14.00 13.82
C LEU A 69 1.84 15.46 14.23
N GLY A 70 1.21 16.27 13.37
CA GLY A 70 0.89 17.66 13.70
C GLY A 70 -0.12 17.77 14.84
N TYR A 71 -1.14 16.91 14.84
CA TYR A 71 -2.15 16.87 15.89
C TYR A 71 -1.53 16.49 17.25
N LEU A 72 -0.71 15.45 17.27
CA LEU A 72 -0.03 14.99 18.49
C LEU A 72 0.93 16.04 19.02
N LYS A 73 1.62 16.78 18.15
CA LYS A 73 2.46 17.91 18.57
C LYS A 73 1.65 18.97 19.32
N GLN A 74 0.45 19.32 18.81
CA GLN A 74 -0.43 20.27 19.51
C GLN A 74 -0.98 19.66 20.80
N LEU A 75 -1.33 18.38 20.80
CA LEU A 75 -1.91 17.70 21.95
C LEU A 75 -0.91 17.60 23.11
N LEU A 76 0.36 17.32 22.83
CA LEU A 76 1.43 17.24 23.85
C LEU A 76 1.58 18.54 24.67
N ARG A 77 1.28 19.69 24.08
CA ARG A 77 1.29 20.98 24.79
C ARG A 77 0.16 21.08 25.82
N LYS A 78 -0.92 20.34 25.61
CA LYS A 78 -2.12 20.34 26.46
C LYS A 78 -2.18 19.14 27.38
N ARG A 79 -1.49 18.06 26.99
CA ARG A 79 -1.41 16.79 27.73
C ARG A 79 0.06 16.41 27.92
N PRO A 80 0.80 17.11 28.79
CA PRO A 80 2.23 16.82 28.97
C PRO A 80 2.52 15.43 29.55
N GLU A 81 1.53 14.77 30.15
CA GLU A 81 1.66 13.41 30.66
C GLU A 81 1.58 12.34 29.53
N LEU A 82 1.02 12.69 28.39
CA LEU A 82 0.89 11.76 27.24
C LEU A 82 2.27 11.46 26.68
N LYS A 83 2.54 10.19 26.39
CA LYS A 83 3.78 9.77 25.74
C LYS A 83 3.50 9.49 24.28
N VAL A 84 4.33 10.02 23.41
CA VAL A 84 4.26 9.77 21.96
C VAL A 84 5.57 9.13 21.52
N ILE A 85 5.47 7.98 20.88
CA ILE A 85 6.60 7.24 20.30
C ILE A 85 6.38 7.18 18.79
N VAL A 86 7.37 7.64 18.02
CA VAL A 86 7.32 7.58 16.55
C VAL A 86 8.38 6.58 16.09
N THR A 87 7.97 5.54 15.37
CA THR A 87 8.92 4.59 14.80
C THR A 87 9.10 4.85 13.30
N SER A 88 10.32 4.66 12.83
CA SER A 88 10.67 4.88 11.43
C SER A 88 11.79 3.92 11.01
N ALA A 89 11.68 3.38 9.80
CA ALA A 89 12.70 2.50 9.24
C ALA A 89 13.75 3.26 8.41
N THR A 90 13.61 4.57 8.27
CA THR A 90 14.55 5.40 7.48
C THR A 90 15.41 6.30 8.36
N ILE A 91 16.48 6.82 7.76
CA ILE A 91 17.51 7.60 8.45
C ILE A 91 17.07 9.05 8.74
N ASP A 92 15.94 9.51 8.22
CA ASP A 92 15.46 10.90 8.39
C ASP A 92 14.85 11.14 9.79
N THR A 93 15.53 10.62 10.81
CA THR A 93 15.10 10.75 12.23
C THR A 93 15.27 12.16 12.74
N ALA A 94 16.22 12.91 12.19
CA ALA A 94 16.48 14.30 12.61
C ALA A 94 15.25 15.20 12.42
N ARG A 95 14.55 15.02 11.29
CA ARG A 95 13.34 15.79 10.99
C ARG A 95 12.21 15.51 11.98
N PHE A 96 12.03 14.23 12.36
CA PHE A 96 11.03 13.85 13.37
C PHE A 96 11.41 14.38 14.75
N ALA A 97 12.69 14.30 15.12
CA ALA A 97 13.17 14.83 16.40
C ALA A 97 12.95 16.34 16.48
N GLU A 98 13.31 17.09 15.43
CA GLU A 98 13.10 18.53 15.34
C GLU A 98 11.60 18.88 15.43
N HIS A 99 10.75 18.12 14.73
CA HIS A 99 9.30 18.32 14.77
C HIS A 99 8.76 18.24 16.21
N PHE A 100 9.28 17.33 17.03
CA PHE A 100 8.87 17.17 18.43
C PHE A 100 9.85 17.89 19.39
N ASP A 101 10.33 19.06 18.98
CA ASP A 101 11.07 20.02 19.82
C ASP A 101 12.37 19.40 20.42
N GLY A 102 13.07 18.60 19.62
CA GLY A 102 14.32 17.96 20.02
C GLY A 102 14.13 16.62 20.75
N ALA A 103 13.07 15.88 20.42
CA ALA A 103 12.81 14.57 21.04
C ALA A 103 14.01 13.63 20.90
N PRO A 104 14.31 12.82 21.91
CA PRO A 104 15.44 11.89 21.83
C PRO A 104 15.23 10.82 20.78
N VAL A 105 16.29 10.51 20.05
CA VAL A 105 16.29 9.47 19.01
C VAL A 105 16.98 8.22 19.58
N ILE A 106 16.26 7.11 19.60
CA ILE A 106 16.78 5.81 20.02
C ILE A 106 16.98 4.97 18.76
N SER A 107 18.24 4.69 18.43
CA SER A 107 18.58 3.86 17.29
C SER A 107 18.71 2.40 17.73
N VAL A 108 17.92 1.53 17.11
CA VAL A 108 17.95 0.10 17.40
C VAL A 108 18.46 -0.62 16.14
N GLU A 109 19.67 -1.15 16.24
CA GLU A 109 20.25 -1.94 15.15
C GLU A 109 19.73 -3.37 15.23
N GLY A 110 18.94 -3.76 14.25
CA GLY A 110 18.54 -5.15 14.09
C GLY A 110 19.71 -5.97 13.53
N ARG A 111 19.81 -7.22 13.94
CA ARG A 111 20.76 -8.16 13.33
C ARG A 111 20.29 -8.48 11.92
N THR A 112 20.98 -7.92 10.94
CA THR A 112 20.75 -8.22 9.52
C THR A 112 21.99 -8.89 8.93
N TYR A 113 21.75 -9.76 7.99
CA TYR A 113 22.82 -10.39 7.24
C TYR A 113 23.22 -9.50 6.05
N PRO A 114 24.46 -9.58 5.59
CA PRO A 114 24.88 -8.82 4.40
C PRO A 114 24.00 -9.13 3.18
N VAL A 115 23.73 -8.10 2.38
CA VAL A 115 23.00 -8.25 1.12
C VAL A 115 23.85 -7.70 -0.01
N GLU A 116 24.23 -8.58 -0.93
CA GLU A 116 24.89 -8.22 -2.17
C GLU A 116 23.88 -7.57 -3.12
N VAL A 117 24.25 -6.47 -3.77
CA VAL A 117 23.41 -5.84 -4.81
C VAL A 117 24.02 -6.15 -6.19
N ARG A 118 23.22 -6.69 -7.07
CA ARG A 118 23.58 -6.94 -8.47
C ARG A 118 22.70 -6.11 -9.39
N TYR A 119 23.33 -5.24 -10.17
CA TYR A 119 22.63 -4.45 -11.16
C TYR A 119 22.54 -5.24 -12.47
N ARG A 120 21.35 -5.33 -13.03
CA ARG A 120 21.03 -6.02 -14.29
C ARG A 120 20.11 -5.11 -15.13
N PRO A 121 20.64 -4.00 -15.66
CA PRO A 121 19.81 -3.07 -16.42
C PRO A 121 19.23 -3.75 -17.66
N LEU A 122 18.03 -3.35 -18.03
CA LEU A 122 17.45 -3.67 -19.33
C LEU A 122 18.30 -2.96 -20.38
N GLU A 123 18.92 -3.72 -21.27
CA GLU A 123 19.67 -3.13 -22.39
C GLU A 123 18.67 -2.44 -23.31
N GLU A 124 18.77 -1.12 -23.41
CA GLU A 124 18.04 -0.38 -24.45
C GLU A 124 18.63 -0.76 -25.81
N PRO A 125 17.80 -1.21 -26.77
CA PRO A 125 18.36 -1.44 -28.12
C PRO A 125 18.76 -0.10 -28.71
N GLY A 126 20.07 0.16 -28.82
CA GLY A 126 20.58 1.25 -29.65
C GLY A 126 21.23 2.45 -29.00
N LEU A 127 21.70 2.38 -27.75
CA LEU A 127 22.69 3.35 -27.25
C LEU A 127 24.06 2.68 -27.15
N GLU A 128 24.61 2.27 -28.27
CA GLU A 128 26.04 2.12 -28.37
C GLU A 128 26.65 3.50 -28.12
N SER A 129 27.58 3.55 -27.19
CA SER A 129 28.25 4.77 -26.81
C SER A 129 28.83 5.48 -28.06
N ARG A 130 28.35 6.69 -28.29
CA ARG A 130 28.88 7.57 -29.39
C ARG A 130 30.34 7.91 -29.23
N ASP A 131 30.99 7.46 -28.15
CA ASP A 131 32.42 7.76 -27.88
C ASP A 131 33.40 6.81 -28.57
N SER A 132 32.93 5.71 -29.18
CA SER A 132 33.84 4.80 -29.91
C SER A 132 33.91 5.10 -31.42
N GLU A 133 33.05 5.94 -31.98
CA GLU A 133 33.05 6.25 -33.41
C GLU A 133 33.98 7.40 -33.82
N ALA A 134 34.50 8.17 -32.86
CA ALA A 134 35.36 9.30 -33.17
C ALA A 134 36.79 8.90 -33.58
N ARG A 135 37.15 7.62 -33.47
CA ARG A 135 38.51 7.14 -33.79
C ARG A 135 38.68 6.35 -35.09
N ASN A 136 37.55 6.03 -35.78
CA ASN A 136 37.63 5.23 -37.02
C ASN A 136 37.06 5.93 -38.27
N ALA A 137 36.92 7.25 -38.26
CA ALA A 137 36.33 8.00 -39.38
C ALA A 137 37.36 8.37 -40.48
N GLU A 138 38.47 7.69 -40.55
CA GLU A 138 39.51 8.05 -41.51
C GLU A 138 39.95 6.92 -42.49
N ARG A 139 39.08 5.98 -42.80
CA ARG A 139 39.35 5.08 -43.96
C ARG A 139 38.06 4.50 -44.54
N SER A 140 37.82 4.83 -45.82
CA SER A 140 37.06 4.10 -46.82
C SER A 140 35.69 4.70 -47.20
N ARG A 141 35.67 5.32 -48.37
CA ARG A 141 34.51 5.60 -49.22
C ARG A 141 34.19 4.40 -50.13
N PRO A 142 33.10 4.44 -50.94
CA PRO A 142 31.84 3.78 -50.71
C PRO A 142 31.48 2.79 -51.80
N SER A 143 30.53 1.95 -51.64
CA SER A 143 29.60 1.58 -52.69
C SER A 143 28.52 0.59 -52.21
N ALA A 144 27.41 0.79 -52.86
CA ALA A 144 26.27 -0.12 -53.03
C ALA A 144 25.01 0.21 -52.23
N VAL A 145 24.06 0.70 -53.02
CA VAL A 145 22.63 0.79 -52.76
C VAL A 145 22.09 -0.55 -52.33
N THR A 146 21.47 -0.59 -51.19
CA THR A 146 20.60 -1.69 -50.81
C THR A 146 19.28 -1.15 -50.25
N ASN A 147 18.23 -1.77 -50.69
CA ASN A 147 16.78 -1.51 -50.52
C ASN A 147 16.37 -1.31 -49.03
N PRO A 148 15.48 -0.34 -48.73
CA PRO A 148 14.98 -0.17 -47.37
C PRO A 148 13.67 -0.94 -47.13
N GLU A 149 13.70 -2.24 -47.31
CA GLU A 149 12.55 -3.08 -46.93
C GLU A 149 13.00 -4.18 -46.01
N SER A 150 12.31 -4.27 -44.88
CA SER A 150 12.40 -5.27 -43.82
C SER A 150 13.45 -5.05 -42.73
N ARG A 151 13.32 -3.97 -41.95
CA ARG A 151 13.76 -4.06 -40.55
C ARG A 151 12.52 -4.28 -39.68
N ILE A 152 12.25 -5.53 -39.36
CA ILE A 152 11.35 -5.87 -38.26
C ILE A 152 12.08 -5.36 -37.02
N PRO A 153 11.50 -4.43 -36.24
CA PRO A 153 12.16 -4.01 -34.99
C PRO A 153 12.23 -5.25 -34.09
N ASN A 154 13.44 -5.59 -33.69
CA ASN A 154 13.63 -6.59 -32.66
C ASN A 154 12.87 -6.04 -31.42
N PRO A 155 11.84 -6.71 -30.92
CA PRO A 155 11.16 -6.21 -29.72
C PRO A 155 12.17 -6.24 -28.57
N GLY A 156 12.54 -5.07 -28.08
CA GLY A 156 13.45 -4.93 -26.96
C GLY A 156 13.02 -5.79 -25.77
N LEU A 157 13.98 -6.23 -24.98
CA LEU A 157 13.74 -7.02 -23.77
C LEU A 157 12.67 -6.34 -22.91
N THR A 158 11.60 -7.05 -22.60
CA THR A 158 10.56 -6.54 -21.71
C THR A 158 11.00 -6.69 -20.25
N VAL A 159 10.35 -5.94 -19.35
CA VAL A 159 10.56 -6.09 -17.90
C VAL A 159 10.34 -7.56 -17.47
N ASN A 160 9.37 -8.25 -18.07
CA ASN A 160 9.11 -9.65 -17.75
C ASN A 160 10.24 -10.58 -18.21
N ASP A 161 10.89 -10.27 -19.34
CA ASP A 161 12.05 -11.04 -19.79
C ASP A 161 13.23 -10.85 -18.83
N ALA A 162 13.47 -9.63 -18.36
CA ALA A 162 14.52 -9.35 -17.37
C ALA A 162 14.21 -10.04 -16.03
N ILE A 163 12.96 -10.06 -15.60
CA ILE A 163 12.53 -10.80 -14.39
C ILE A 163 12.84 -12.29 -14.55
N VAL A 164 12.45 -12.87 -15.68
CA VAL A 164 12.70 -14.31 -15.96
C VAL A 164 14.21 -14.58 -15.97
N ALA A 165 15.00 -13.72 -16.61
CA ALA A 165 16.46 -13.87 -16.67
C ALA A 165 17.09 -13.82 -15.26
N ALA A 166 16.65 -12.90 -14.41
CA ALA A 166 17.11 -12.80 -13.02
C ALA A 166 16.74 -14.05 -12.22
N VAL A 167 15.50 -14.55 -12.36
CA VAL A 167 15.06 -15.78 -11.68
C VAL A 167 15.81 -17.00 -12.20
N ASP A 168 16.11 -17.07 -13.50
CA ASP A 168 16.95 -18.12 -14.07
C ASP A 168 18.38 -18.09 -13.50
N GLU A 169 18.97 -16.89 -13.35
CA GLU A 169 20.29 -16.72 -12.71
C GLU A 169 20.24 -17.20 -11.25
N ILE A 170 19.22 -16.76 -10.48
CA ILE A 170 19.03 -17.18 -9.09
C ILE A 170 18.86 -18.72 -9.02
N THR A 171 18.10 -19.32 -9.93
CA THR A 171 17.83 -20.76 -9.93
C THR A 171 19.09 -21.57 -10.20
N ARG A 172 20.02 -21.05 -11.00
CA ARG A 172 21.34 -21.67 -11.23
C ARG A 172 22.23 -21.57 -9.99
N LEU A 173 22.14 -20.47 -9.23
CA LEU A 173 22.92 -20.27 -8.01
C LEU A 173 22.34 -21.07 -6.83
N ASP A 174 21.03 -21.03 -6.65
CA ASP A 174 20.32 -21.66 -5.53
C ASP A 174 18.91 -22.05 -5.99
N ALA A 175 18.73 -23.32 -6.27
CA ALA A 175 17.45 -23.86 -6.75
C ALA A 175 16.38 -23.90 -5.66
N ARG A 176 16.71 -23.66 -4.38
CA ARG A 176 15.78 -23.76 -3.25
C ARG A 176 15.48 -22.42 -2.56
N GLY A 177 16.26 -21.38 -2.83
CA GLY A 177 16.10 -20.07 -2.20
C GLY A 177 14.83 -19.36 -2.63
N ASP A 178 14.03 -18.92 -1.66
CA ASP A 178 12.81 -18.16 -1.91
C ASP A 178 13.14 -16.76 -2.44
N VAL A 179 12.34 -16.30 -3.40
CA VAL A 179 12.54 -15.03 -4.10
C VAL A 179 11.33 -14.11 -3.88
N LEU A 180 11.58 -12.85 -3.56
CA LEU A 180 10.57 -11.80 -3.50
C LEU A 180 10.76 -10.86 -4.69
N LEU A 181 9.73 -10.72 -5.52
CA LEU A 181 9.75 -9.86 -6.71
C LEU A 181 8.81 -8.68 -6.48
N PHE A 182 9.33 -7.48 -6.66
CA PHE A 182 8.51 -6.27 -6.52
C PHE A 182 7.94 -5.85 -7.87
N LEU A 183 6.64 -5.56 -7.89
CA LEU A 183 5.91 -5.19 -9.11
C LEU A 183 4.95 -4.03 -8.83
N PRO A 184 4.72 -3.13 -9.80
CA PRO A 184 3.91 -1.93 -9.54
C PRO A 184 2.44 -2.20 -9.22
N GLY A 185 1.87 -3.31 -9.71
CA GLY A 185 0.45 -3.56 -9.50
C GLY A 185 -0.02 -4.94 -9.89
N GLU A 186 -1.32 -5.18 -9.71
CA GLU A 186 -1.96 -6.49 -9.93
C GLU A 186 -1.84 -6.98 -11.39
N ARG A 187 -1.87 -6.06 -12.36
CA ARG A 187 -1.71 -6.40 -13.78
C ARG A 187 -0.31 -6.94 -14.02
N GLU A 188 0.69 -6.20 -13.58
CA GLU A 188 2.10 -6.56 -13.76
C GLU A 188 2.43 -7.85 -13.01
N ILE A 189 1.83 -8.08 -11.81
CA ILE A 189 1.93 -9.35 -11.07
C ILE A 189 1.36 -10.50 -11.90
N ARG A 190 0.20 -10.30 -12.54
CA ARG A 190 -0.44 -11.33 -13.35
C ARG A 190 0.40 -11.68 -14.57
N ASP A 191 0.95 -10.67 -15.23
CA ASP A 191 1.78 -10.86 -16.44
C ASP A 191 3.09 -11.58 -16.09
N ALA A 192 3.77 -11.16 -15.01
CA ALA A 192 4.99 -11.81 -14.52
C ALA A 192 4.70 -13.25 -14.01
N HIS A 193 3.57 -13.45 -13.33
CA HIS A 193 3.14 -14.77 -12.88
C HIS A 193 3.04 -15.74 -14.07
N GLN A 194 2.38 -15.29 -15.15
CA GLN A 194 2.23 -16.11 -16.35
C GLN A 194 3.59 -16.43 -17.00
N ALA A 195 4.49 -15.44 -17.07
CA ALA A 195 5.82 -15.61 -17.64
C ALA A 195 6.63 -16.65 -16.84
N LEU A 196 6.62 -16.55 -15.51
CA LEU A 196 7.36 -17.45 -14.62
C LEU A 196 6.75 -18.86 -14.59
N GLU A 197 5.41 -18.99 -14.64
CA GLU A 197 4.74 -20.30 -14.70
C GLU A 197 5.11 -21.07 -15.98
N ARG A 198 5.32 -20.38 -17.09
CA ARG A 198 5.74 -21.00 -18.36
C ARG A 198 7.12 -21.67 -18.29
N ARG A 199 8.00 -21.19 -17.37
CA ARG A 199 9.35 -21.74 -17.19
C ARG A 199 9.33 -23.10 -16.48
N LYS A 200 8.25 -23.43 -15.74
CA LYS A 200 8.05 -24.72 -15.03
C LYS A 200 9.23 -25.06 -14.10
N TYR A 201 9.67 -24.11 -13.30
CA TYR A 201 10.75 -24.35 -12.32
C TYR A 201 10.40 -25.52 -11.40
N ARG A 202 11.38 -26.43 -11.22
CA ARG A 202 11.18 -27.64 -10.42
C ARG A 202 10.90 -27.29 -8.96
N GLU A 203 9.90 -27.97 -8.35
CA GLU A 203 9.51 -27.84 -6.94
C GLU A 203 9.32 -26.37 -6.49
N THR A 204 8.77 -25.53 -7.39
CA THR A 204 8.61 -24.10 -7.16
C THR A 204 7.13 -23.69 -7.30
N GLU A 205 6.68 -22.83 -6.39
CA GLU A 205 5.35 -22.19 -6.45
C GLU A 205 5.50 -20.70 -6.75
N VAL A 206 4.68 -20.19 -7.64
CA VAL A 206 4.60 -18.76 -7.94
C VAL A 206 3.36 -18.20 -7.22
N LEU A 207 3.58 -17.28 -6.26
CA LEU A 207 2.53 -16.81 -5.36
C LEU A 207 2.39 -15.28 -5.46
N PRO A 208 1.20 -14.77 -5.82
CA PRO A 208 0.98 -13.32 -5.78
C PRO A 208 0.76 -12.82 -4.35
N LEU A 209 1.13 -11.55 -4.09
CA LEU A 209 0.92 -10.88 -2.80
C LEU A 209 0.54 -9.42 -3.03
N TYR A 210 -0.74 -9.08 -2.88
CA TYR A 210 -1.24 -7.71 -2.97
C TYR A 210 -2.48 -7.55 -2.07
N ALA A 211 -2.83 -6.33 -1.75
CA ALA A 211 -3.78 -6.00 -0.67
C ALA A 211 -5.19 -6.61 -0.84
N ARG A 212 -5.61 -6.94 -2.07
CA ARG A 212 -6.96 -7.47 -2.34
C ARG A 212 -7.04 -9.00 -2.43
N LEU A 213 -5.94 -9.68 -2.12
CA LEU A 213 -5.95 -11.16 -2.10
C LEU A 213 -6.84 -11.70 -0.98
N SER A 214 -7.41 -12.87 -1.22
CA SER A 214 -8.13 -13.59 -0.17
C SER A 214 -7.19 -13.98 0.98
N ASN A 215 -7.72 -14.10 2.18
CA ASN A 215 -6.93 -14.51 3.35
C ASN A 215 -6.23 -15.85 3.10
N SER A 216 -6.91 -16.82 2.49
CA SER A 216 -6.33 -18.13 2.18
C SER A 216 -5.15 -18.07 1.21
N ASP A 217 -5.17 -17.14 0.25
CA ASP A 217 -4.03 -16.97 -0.67
C ASP A 217 -2.87 -16.25 0.03
N GLN A 218 -3.18 -15.31 0.92
CA GLN A 218 -2.17 -14.65 1.76
C GLN A 218 -1.52 -15.66 2.72
N ASP A 219 -2.31 -16.54 3.36
CA ASP A 219 -1.81 -17.57 4.27
C ASP A 219 -0.73 -18.45 3.62
N ARG A 220 -0.86 -18.76 2.35
CA ARG A 220 0.15 -19.55 1.61
C ARG A 220 1.50 -18.81 1.52
N VAL A 221 1.49 -17.49 1.52
CA VAL A 221 2.71 -16.69 1.50
C VAL A 221 3.37 -16.64 2.89
N PHE A 222 2.57 -16.56 3.96
CA PHE A 222 3.08 -16.39 5.31
C PHE A 222 3.36 -17.72 6.03
N ASN A 223 2.74 -18.81 5.58
CA ASN A 223 2.96 -20.16 6.14
C ASN A 223 3.61 -21.04 5.05
N PRO A 224 4.94 -20.90 4.85
CA PRO A 224 5.61 -21.59 3.76
C PRO A 224 5.65 -23.10 3.91
N GLY A 225 5.26 -23.80 2.88
CA GLY A 225 5.44 -25.24 2.75
C GLY A 225 6.90 -25.61 2.39
N PRO A 226 7.14 -26.87 2.01
CA PRO A 226 8.50 -27.33 1.69
C PRO A 226 9.03 -26.85 0.36
N ARG A 227 8.15 -26.37 -0.54
CA ARG A 227 8.54 -25.93 -1.88
C ARG A 227 9.17 -24.55 -1.85
N ARG A 228 10.04 -24.29 -2.83
CA ARG A 228 10.56 -22.96 -3.12
C ARG A 228 9.41 -22.02 -3.54
N ARG A 229 9.51 -20.75 -3.18
CA ARG A 229 8.50 -19.77 -3.56
C ARG A 229 9.10 -18.61 -4.35
N LEU A 230 8.38 -18.21 -5.41
CA LEU A 230 8.57 -16.94 -6.10
C LEU A 230 7.37 -16.06 -5.70
N VAL A 231 7.57 -15.14 -4.78
CA VAL A 231 6.50 -14.28 -4.25
C VAL A 231 6.49 -12.97 -5.03
N LEU A 232 5.42 -12.72 -5.77
CA LEU A 232 5.26 -11.49 -6.57
C LEU A 232 4.41 -10.50 -5.79
N ALA A 233 5.05 -9.43 -5.32
CA ALA A 233 4.42 -8.50 -4.40
C ALA A 233 4.39 -7.07 -4.93
N THR A 234 3.39 -6.32 -4.52
CA THR A 234 3.43 -4.85 -4.63
C THR A 234 4.27 -4.28 -3.48
N ASN A 235 4.33 -2.97 -3.38
CA ASN A 235 5.01 -2.28 -2.28
C ASN A 235 4.46 -2.65 -0.87
N VAL A 236 3.37 -3.40 -0.77
CA VAL A 236 2.87 -3.94 0.50
C VAL A 236 3.92 -4.80 1.22
N ALA A 237 4.82 -5.45 0.47
CA ALA A 237 5.92 -6.23 1.04
C ALA A 237 7.19 -5.41 1.29
N GLU A 238 7.16 -4.10 1.00
CA GLU A 238 8.30 -3.21 1.19
C GLU A 238 8.46 -2.82 2.67
N THR A 239 7.35 -2.52 3.35
CA THR A 239 7.32 -2.09 4.75
C THR A 239 6.39 -2.96 5.60
N SER A 240 5.13 -2.99 5.27
CA SER A 240 4.03 -3.46 6.13
C SER A 240 4.01 -4.96 6.38
N LEU A 241 4.56 -5.79 5.48
CA LEU A 241 4.49 -7.25 5.60
C LEU A 241 5.88 -7.89 5.54
N THR A 242 6.19 -8.75 6.49
CA THR A 242 7.42 -9.54 6.49
C THR A 242 7.16 -10.92 5.90
N VAL A 243 7.61 -11.14 4.68
CA VAL A 243 7.53 -12.45 4.02
C VAL A 243 8.67 -13.32 4.56
N PRO A 244 8.36 -14.48 5.17
CA PRO A 244 9.41 -15.32 5.76
C PRO A 244 10.25 -16.04 4.71
N ARG A 245 11.49 -16.43 5.08
CA ARG A 245 12.44 -17.25 4.31
C ARG A 245 13.01 -16.59 3.03
N ILE A 246 12.80 -15.30 2.79
CA ILE A 246 13.28 -14.64 1.56
C ILE A 246 14.82 -14.55 1.60
N ARG A 247 15.48 -15.07 0.57
CA ARG A 247 16.93 -14.98 0.34
C ARG A 247 17.29 -14.11 -0.86
N TYR A 248 16.37 -13.92 -1.77
CA TYR A 248 16.61 -13.17 -3.01
C TYR A 248 15.50 -12.14 -3.21
N VAL A 249 15.91 -10.96 -3.68
CA VAL A 249 14.98 -9.91 -4.09
C VAL A 249 15.22 -9.59 -5.57
N VAL A 250 14.16 -9.43 -6.34
CA VAL A 250 14.21 -8.90 -7.70
C VAL A 250 13.42 -7.60 -7.72
N ASP A 251 14.07 -6.49 -8.04
CA ASP A 251 13.52 -5.15 -7.98
C ASP A 251 13.63 -4.44 -9.33
N PRO A 252 12.55 -4.36 -10.12
CA PRO A 252 12.53 -3.55 -11.34
C PRO A 252 12.64 -2.04 -11.11
N GLY A 253 12.51 -1.56 -9.86
CA GLY A 253 12.70 -0.16 -9.51
C GLY A 253 11.49 0.74 -9.70
N TYR A 254 10.29 0.19 -9.79
CA TYR A 254 9.06 0.97 -10.01
C TYR A 254 8.02 0.66 -8.94
N ALA A 255 7.16 1.66 -8.69
CA ALA A 255 5.98 1.50 -7.85
C ALA A 255 4.81 2.27 -8.45
N ARG A 256 3.59 1.91 -8.03
CA ARG A 256 2.39 2.65 -8.40
C ARG A 256 2.13 3.70 -7.34
N VAL A 257 2.17 4.96 -7.74
CA VAL A 257 2.07 6.13 -6.87
C VAL A 257 0.80 6.90 -7.21
N LYS A 258 0.05 7.25 -6.18
CA LYS A 258 -1.14 8.09 -6.31
C LYS A 258 -0.71 9.55 -6.42
N ARG A 259 -1.15 10.23 -7.49
CA ARG A 259 -0.94 11.67 -7.67
C ARG A 259 -2.26 12.36 -8.00
N TYR A 260 -2.51 13.45 -7.36
CA TYR A 260 -3.67 14.30 -7.61
C TYR A 260 -3.34 15.27 -8.76
N SER A 261 -4.26 15.39 -9.71
CA SER A 261 -4.18 16.36 -10.79
C SER A 261 -5.15 17.51 -10.51
N PRO A 262 -4.67 18.71 -10.14
CA PRO A 262 -5.55 19.86 -9.90
C PRO A 262 -6.36 20.25 -11.15
N ARG A 263 -5.76 20.13 -12.33
CA ARG A 263 -6.42 20.44 -13.59
C ARG A 263 -7.63 19.54 -13.87
N GLN A 264 -7.53 18.26 -13.53
CA GLN A 264 -8.61 17.29 -13.75
C GLN A 264 -9.43 17.04 -12.49
N LYS A 265 -8.96 17.51 -11.35
CA LYS A 265 -9.54 17.30 -10.02
C LYS A 265 -9.74 15.80 -9.70
N LEU A 266 -8.80 14.97 -10.15
CA LEU A 266 -8.85 13.52 -10.01
C LEU A 266 -7.51 12.97 -9.53
N ASP A 267 -7.60 11.95 -8.68
CA ASP A 267 -6.44 11.13 -8.32
C ASP A 267 -6.14 10.14 -9.45
N ARG A 268 -4.89 10.05 -9.85
CA ARG A 268 -4.41 9.07 -10.83
C ARG A 268 -3.31 8.21 -10.21
N LEU A 269 -3.26 6.98 -10.63
CA LEU A 269 -2.18 6.05 -10.25
C LEU A 269 -1.16 6.02 -11.39
N HIS A 270 0.03 6.54 -11.13
CA HIS A 270 1.15 6.54 -12.07
C HIS A 270 2.15 5.47 -11.67
N ILE A 271 2.79 4.84 -12.64
CA ILE A 271 3.94 3.97 -12.40
C ILE A 271 5.17 4.86 -12.49
N GLU A 272 5.92 4.95 -11.40
CA GLU A 272 7.07 5.86 -11.28
C GLU A 272 8.27 5.13 -10.70
N PRO A 273 9.51 5.60 -11.00
CA PRO A 273 10.69 5.10 -10.32
C PRO A 273 10.59 5.32 -8.80
N ILE A 274 11.05 4.36 -8.03
CA ILE A 274 11.09 4.46 -6.56
C ILE A 274 12.30 5.26 -6.11
N SER A 275 12.26 5.80 -4.89
CA SER A 275 13.38 6.50 -4.25
C SER A 275 14.50 5.53 -3.85
N GLN A 276 15.68 6.09 -3.50
CA GLN A 276 16.80 5.30 -2.98
C GLN A 276 16.40 4.59 -1.66
N ALA A 277 15.70 5.29 -0.76
CA ALA A 277 15.23 4.72 0.50
C ALA A 277 14.32 3.50 0.27
N SER A 278 13.35 3.62 -0.65
CA SER A 278 12.45 2.53 -1.03
C SER A 278 13.24 1.34 -1.61
N ALA A 279 14.20 1.59 -2.52
CA ALA A 279 15.05 0.54 -3.10
C ALA A 279 15.88 -0.17 -2.00
N ASN A 280 16.35 0.57 -1.01
CA ASN A 280 17.12 0.01 0.12
C ASN A 280 16.23 -0.78 1.08
N GLN A 281 14.97 -0.36 1.30
CA GLN A 281 14.00 -1.14 2.05
C GLN A 281 13.69 -2.48 1.37
N ARG A 282 13.49 -2.46 0.03
CA ARG A 282 13.29 -3.67 -0.77
C ARG A 282 14.49 -4.61 -0.66
N LYS A 283 15.71 -4.07 -0.80
CA LYS A 283 16.95 -4.81 -0.60
C LYS A 283 16.98 -5.50 0.76
N GLY A 284 16.60 -4.80 1.82
CA GLY A 284 16.61 -5.32 3.19
C GLY A 284 15.70 -6.52 3.43
N ARG A 285 14.79 -6.81 2.51
CA ARG A 285 13.86 -7.93 2.67
C ARG A 285 14.53 -9.30 2.55
N CYS A 286 15.70 -9.41 1.91
CA CYS A 286 16.42 -10.68 1.77
C CYS A 286 17.56 -10.88 2.80
N GLY A 287 17.90 -9.88 3.61
CA GLY A 287 18.94 -9.98 4.64
C GLY A 287 18.43 -10.30 6.05
N ARG A 288 17.23 -10.84 6.18
CA ARG A 288 16.61 -11.07 7.50
C ARG A 288 16.92 -12.45 8.11
N VAL A 289 17.15 -13.46 7.30
CA VAL A 289 17.30 -14.85 7.74
C VAL A 289 18.71 -15.37 7.48
N ALA A 290 19.33 -14.93 6.37
CA ALA A 290 20.66 -15.33 5.92
C ALA A 290 21.18 -14.26 4.96
N GLU A 291 22.44 -14.41 4.54
CA GLU A 291 23.00 -13.59 3.48
C GLU A 291 22.09 -13.65 2.23
N GLY A 292 21.85 -12.50 1.63
CA GLY A 292 20.93 -12.39 0.51
C GLY A 292 21.52 -11.68 -0.68
N ILE A 293 20.82 -11.77 -1.83
CA ILE A 293 21.20 -11.03 -3.03
C ILE A 293 19.98 -10.27 -3.56
N CYS A 294 20.18 -8.99 -3.84
CA CYS A 294 19.15 -8.13 -4.44
C CYS A 294 19.54 -7.82 -5.89
N TYR A 295 18.72 -8.26 -6.82
CA TYR A 295 18.85 -7.97 -8.24
C TYR A 295 18.05 -6.71 -8.59
N ARG A 296 18.75 -5.64 -8.90
CA ARG A 296 18.15 -4.38 -9.38
C ARG A 296 18.15 -4.39 -10.92
N LEU A 297 16.96 -4.37 -11.54
CA LEU A 297 16.81 -4.44 -12.99
C LEU A 297 16.94 -3.05 -13.65
N TYR A 298 17.87 -2.25 -13.14
CA TYR A 298 18.19 -0.91 -13.61
C TYR A 298 19.67 -0.63 -13.31
N ALA A 299 20.21 0.42 -13.91
CA ALA A 299 21.64 0.74 -13.77
C ALA A 299 21.94 1.36 -12.40
N GLU A 300 23.18 1.20 -11.92
CA GLU A 300 23.63 1.83 -10.69
C GLU A 300 23.58 3.37 -10.80
N ALA A 301 23.94 3.91 -11.96
CA ALA A 301 23.85 5.36 -12.20
C ALA A 301 22.40 5.87 -12.08
N ASP A 302 21.41 5.08 -12.55
CA ASP A 302 19.99 5.41 -12.36
C ASP A 302 19.64 5.43 -10.87
N PHE A 303 20.08 4.43 -10.10
CA PHE A 303 19.84 4.40 -8.65
C PHE A 303 20.41 5.66 -7.98
N GLN A 304 21.63 6.04 -8.32
CA GLN A 304 22.30 7.22 -7.72
C GLN A 304 21.61 8.54 -8.08
N ALA A 305 20.99 8.60 -9.26
CA ALA A 305 20.27 9.79 -9.73
C ALA A 305 18.87 9.93 -9.13
N ARG A 306 18.34 8.88 -8.47
CA ARG A 306 16.99 8.90 -7.86
C ARG A 306 16.95 9.79 -6.63
N PRO A 307 15.78 10.40 -6.31
CA PRO A 307 15.65 11.12 -5.05
C PRO A 307 15.88 10.20 -3.85
N GLU A 308 16.46 10.76 -2.80
CA GLU A 308 16.79 10.01 -1.59
C GLU A 308 15.54 9.41 -0.93
N PHE A 309 14.47 10.22 -0.80
CA PHE A 309 13.20 9.80 -0.19
C PHE A 309 12.03 10.03 -1.14
N THR A 310 10.96 9.29 -0.90
CA THR A 310 9.70 9.47 -1.65
C THR A 310 8.98 10.73 -1.16
N ASP A 311 8.41 11.53 -2.06
CA ASP A 311 7.60 12.69 -1.71
C ASP A 311 6.48 12.29 -0.74
N PRO A 312 6.29 13.00 0.37
CA PRO A 312 5.18 12.73 1.27
C PRO A 312 3.82 12.93 0.58
N GLU A 313 2.82 12.21 1.03
CA GLU A 313 1.50 12.25 0.40
C GLU A 313 0.88 13.64 0.41
N ILE A 314 1.20 14.46 1.39
CA ILE A 314 0.70 15.84 1.51
C ILE A 314 1.08 16.71 0.31
N ARG A 315 2.19 16.39 -0.38
CA ARG A 315 2.65 17.12 -1.57
C ARG A 315 2.05 16.61 -2.88
N ARG A 316 1.37 15.45 -2.86
CA ARG A 316 0.89 14.80 -4.10
C ARG A 316 -0.58 14.41 -4.08
N SER A 317 -1.32 14.77 -3.02
CA SER A 317 -2.75 14.44 -2.86
C SER A 317 -3.61 15.70 -2.75
N SER A 318 -4.91 15.57 -3.00
CA SER A 318 -5.87 16.66 -2.74
C SER A 318 -5.93 16.94 -1.24
N LEU A 319 -5.88 18.20 -0.87
CA LEU A 319 -5.95 18.63 0.53
C LEU A 319 -7.39 18.92 1.00
N ALA A 320 -8.41 18.81 0.12
CA ALA A 320 -9.79 19.09 0.47
C ALA A 320 -10.26 18.28 1.69
N GLY A 321 -9.89 16.99 1.75
CA GLY A 321 -10.25 16.12 2.88
C GLY A 321 -9.57 16.53 4.20
N VAL A 322 -8.32 16.97 4.13
CA VAL A 322 -7.59 17.47 5.31
C VAL A 322 -8.23 18.77 5.82
N ILE A 323 -8.47 19.72 4.93
CA ILE A 323 -9.11 21.00 5.27
C ILE A 323 -10.50 20.75 5.91
N LEU A 324 -11.30 19.88 5.29
CA LEU A 324 -12.64 19.52 5.81
C LEU A 324 -12.55 18.97 7.24
N ARG A 325 -11.60 18.08 7.49
CA ARG A 325 -11.38 17.48 8.82
C ARG A 325 -10.90 18.54 9.83
N MET A 326 -9.97 19.40 9.43
CA MET A 326 -9.48 20.48 10.29
C MET A 326 -10.61 21.42 10.73
N LEU A 327 -11.48 21.77 9.78
CA LEU A 327 -12.67 22.60 10.09
C LEU A 327 -13.62 21.89 11.05
N GLN A 328 -13.86 20.60 10.85
CA GLN A 328 -14.70 19.80 11.75
C GLN A 328 -14.14 19.79 13.17
N LEU A 329 -12.84 19.63 13.29
CA LEU A 329 -12.15 19.53 14.59
C LEU A 329 -11.80 20.90 15.19
N GLY A 330 -12.01 22.00 14.46
CA GLY A 330 -11.68 23.34 14.93
C GLY A 330 -10.19 23.55 15.20
N LEU A 331 -9.35 23.03 14.31
CA LEU A 331 -7.89 23.03 14.49
C LEU A 331 -7.19 24.30 13.95
N GLY A 332 -7.97 25.29 13.54
CA GLY A 332 -7.42 26.52 12.98
C GLY A 332 -7.16 26.42 11.48
N ARG A 333 -6.26 27.25 10.99
CA ARG A 333 -5.95 27.35 9.57
C ARG A 333 -4.94 26.26 9.18
N ILE A 334 -5.07 25.72 7.99
CA ILE A 334 -4.15 24.70 7.48
C ILE A 334 -2.71 25.24 7.34
N GLU A 335 -2.58 26.52 7.04
CA GLU A 335 -1.29 27.19 6.89
C GLU A 335 -0.53 27.29 8.22
N ASP A 336 -1.25 27.36 9.33
CA ASP A 336 -0.70 27.49 10.69
C ASP A 336 -0.55 26.14 11.41
N PHE A 337 -1.04 25.05 10.81
CA PHE A 337 -1.03 23.72 11.41
C PHE A 337 0.39 23.13 11.35
N PRO A 338 0.90 22.55 12.45
CA PRO A 338 2.29 22.09 12.49
C PRO A 338 2.49 20.75 11.78
N PHE A 339 2.37 20.74 10.46
CA PHE A 339 2.77 19.60 9.66
C PHE A 339 4.29 19.40 9.75
N LEU A 340 4.75 18.16 9.58
CA LEU A 340 6.17 17.85 9.49
C LEU A 340 6.82 18.59 8.31
N GLU A 341 6.09 18.70 7.20
CA GLU A 341 6.40 19.57 6.06
C GLU A 341 5.14 20.31 5.65
N PRO A 342 5.21 21.63 5.47
CA PRO A 342 4.03 22.38 5.09
C PRO A 342 3.53 21.98 3.69
N PRO A 343 2.23 21.97 3.47
CA PRO A 343 1.67 21.71 2.15
C PRO A 343 1.95 22.90 1.20
N ASP A 344 1.90 22.61 -0.09
CA ASP A 344 2.03 23.62 -1.14
C ASP A 344 0.82 24.58 -1.12
N GLU A 345 1.07 25.89 -1.23
CA GLU A 345 0.01 26.92 -1.20
C GLU A 345 -1.04 26.72 -2.31
N ARG A 346 -0.60 26.28 -3.50
CA ARG A 346 -1.52 26.05 -4.61
C ARG A 346 -2.40 24.84 -4.34
N ALA A 347 -1.84 23.81 -3.72
CA ALA A 347 -2.61 22.62 -3.30
C ALA A 347 -3.64 22.99 -2.22
N VAL A 348 -3.28 23.87 -1.29
CA VAL A 348 -4.21 24.40 -0.27
C VAL A 348 -5.35 25.19 -0.96
N ALA A 349 -5.02 26.10 -1.87
CA ALA A 349 -6.01 26.89 -2.59
C ALA A 349 -6.96 26.01 -3.41
N ASP A 350 -6.41 24.99 -4.09
CA ASP A 350 -7.24 24.02 -4.84
C ASP A 350 -8.16 23.23 -3.91
N GLY A 351 -7.66 22.85 -2.75
CA GLY A 351 -8.47 22.15 -1.73
C GLY A 351 -9.65 22.99 -1.25
N TRP A 352 -9.40 24.27 -0.97
CA TRP A 352 -10.46 25.23 -0.61
C TRP A 352 -11.49 25.38 -1.74
N GLN A 353 -11.01 25.58 -2.96
CA GLN A 353 -11.90 25.73 -4.13
C GLN A 353 -12.79 24.49 -4.30
N GLN A 354 -12.21 23.31 -4.14
CA GLN A 354 -12.98 22.06 -4.23
C GLN A 354 -14.08 21.99 -3.17
N LEU A 355 -13.82 22.42 -1.94
CA LEU A 355 -14.82 22.44 -0.86
C LEU A 355 -15.94 23.47 -1.14
N VAL A 356 -15.60 24.60 -1.73
CA VAL A 356 -16.59 25.61 -2.17
C VAL A 356 -17.50 25.02 -3.25
N GLU A 357 -16.93 24.41 -4.28
CA GLU A 357 -17.68 23.78 -5.39
C GLU A 357 -18.61 22.67 -4.91
N LEU A 358 -18.21 21.93 -3.87
CA LEU A 358 -19.04 20.88 -3.28
C LEU A 358 -20.09 21.41 -2.30
N GLY A 359 -20.07 22.71 -2.03
CA GLY A 359 -20.98 23.34 -1.06
C GLY A 359 -20.69 22.97 0.38
N ALA A 360 -19.46 22.49 0.66
CA ALA A 360 -19.07 22.04 2.00
C ALA A 360 -18.72 23.21 2.92
N VAL A 361 -18.30 24.34 2.35
CA VAL A 361 -17.93 25.55 3.11
C VAL A 361 -18.71 26.75 2.56
N GLY A 362 -19.02 27.68 3.45
CA GLY A 362 -19.67 28.95 3.10
C GLY A 362 -18.69 30.01 2.62
N GLU A 363 -19.24 31.18 2.32
CA GLU A 363 -18.44 32.37 2.00
C GLU A 363 -17.56 32.73 3.20
N PRO A 364 -16.40 33.34 2.96
CA PRO A 364 -15.55 33.79 4.06
C PRO A 364 -16.25 34.94 4.83
N ASP A 365 -16.07 34.96 6.10
CA ASP A 365 -16.55 36.06 6.94
C ASP A 365 -15.63 37.30 6.78
N ARG A 366 -15.91 38.38 7.51
CA ARG A 366 -15.14 39.63 7.46
C ARG A 366 -13.65 39.47 7.87
N HIS A 367 -13.30 38.34 8.45
CA HIS A 367 -11.92 38.00 8.81
C HIS A 367 -11.31 36.97 7.85
N GLY A 368 -11.99 36.66 6.74
CA GLY A 368 -11.52 35.68 5.75
C GLY A 368 -11.71 34.23 6.17
N VAL A 369 -12.41 33.97 7.27
CA VAL A 369 -12.59 32.62 7.79
C VAL A 369 -13.83 31.95 7.18
N ARG A 370 -13.65 30.79 6.58
CA ARG A 370 -14.76 29.96 6.04
C ARG A 370 -15.20 28.95 7.11
N LYS A 371 -16.51 28.75 7.20
CA LYS A 371 -17.12 27.80 8.13
C LYS A 371 -17.81 26.67 7.35
N LEU A 372 -17.93 25.51 7.98
CA LEU A 372 -18.66 24.38 7.40
C LEU A 372 -20.15 24.72 7.26
N THR A 373 -20.71 24.42 6.11
CA THR A 373 -22.15 24.40 5.88
C THR A 373 -22.74 23.15 6.55
N GLU A 374 -24.07 23.01 6.54
CA GLU A 374 -24.72 21.77 6.99
C GLU A 374 -24.26 20.59 6.13
N ILE A 375 -24.15 20.80 4.83
CA ILE A 375 -23.60 19.77 3.91
C ILE A 375 -22.17 19.39 4.30
N GLY A 376 -21.33 20.39 4.58
CA GLY A 376 -19.95 20.16 5.01
C GLY A 376 -19.84 19.36 6.30
N ARG A 377 -20.71 19.67 7.29
CA ARG A 377 -20.74 18.90 8.54
C ARG A 377 -21.11 17.43 8.32
N GLN A 378 -22.10 17.19 7.44
CA GLN A 378 -22.49 15.83 7.08
C GLN A 378 -21.37 15.09 6.33
N MET A 379 -20.72 15.77 5.36
CA MET A 379 -19.59 15.20 4.62
C MET A 379 -18.42 14.84 5.52
N ALA A 380 -18.11 15.70 6.49
CA ALA A 380 -16.95 15.51 7.39
C ALA A 380 -17.08 14.29 8.31
N ARG A 381 -18.32 13.83 8.56
CA ARG A 381 -18.59 12.61 9.35
C ARG A 381 -18.36 11.31 8.57
N LEU A 382 -18.27 11.40 7.24
CA LEU A 382 -18.16 10.21 6.40
C LEU A 382 -16.68 9.87 6.15
N PRO A 383 -16.23 8.64 6.46
CA PRO A 383 -14.83 8.24 6.26
C PRO A 383 -14.55 7.86 4.80
N VAL A 384 -14.88 8.76 3.89
CA VAL A 384 -14.70 8.57 2.44
C VAL A 384 -14.17 9.85 1.82
N ASP A 385 -13.73 9.78 0.57
CA ASP A 385 -13.28 10.93 -0.23
C ASP A 385 -14.39 12.01 -0.28
N VAL A 386 -14.01 13.28 -0.32
CA VAL A 386 -14.93 14.43 -0.26
C VAL A 386 -15.99 14.42 -1.37
N LYS A 387 -15.64 13.99 -2.58
CA LYS A 387 -16.60 13.90 -3.69
C LYS A 387 -17.62 12.80 -3.43
N LEU A 388 -17.12 11.65 -2.98
CA LEU A 388 -18.01 10.54 -2.61
C LEU A 388 -18.90 10.92 -1.42
N ALA A 389 -18.35 11.60 -0.42
CA ALA A 389 -19.12 12.11 0.72
C ALA A 389 -20.25 13.02 0.21
N ARG A 390 -19.95 13.96 -0.70
CA ARG A 390 -20.95 14.86 -1.28
C ARG A 390 -22.05 14.10 -2.03
N MET A 391 -21.64 13.08 -2.81
CA MET A 391 -22.61 12.24 -3.54
C MET A 391 -23.53 11.47 -2.59
N LEU A 392 -22.99 10.94 -1.48
CA LEU A 392 -23.79 10.21 -0.48
C LEU A 392 -24.78 11.13 0.24
N VAL A 393 -24.34 12.35 0.59
CA VAL A 393 -25.22 13.37 1.20
C VAL A 393 -26.34 13.73 0.23
N ALA A 394 -26.03 13.97 -1.05
CA ALA A 394 -27.05 14.25 -2.06
C ALA A 394 -28.02 13.07 -2.25
N ALA A 395 -27.46 11.83 -2.30
CA ALA A 395 -28.27 10.63 -2.46
C ALA A 395 -29.25 10.43 -1.29
N GLN A 396 -28.85 10.80 -0.09
CA GLN A 396 -29.74 10.79 1.07
C GLN A 396 -30.86 11.82 0.90
N GLN A 397 -30.53 13.06 0.49
CA GLN A 397 -31.48 14.14 0.30
C GLN A 397 -32.53 13.81 -0.79
N HIS A 398 -32.10 13.10 -1.83
CA HIS A 398 -32.98 12.70 -2.94
C HIS A 398 -33.61 11.31 -2.79
N GLY A 399 -33.48 10.68 -1.64
CA GLY A 399 -34.10 9.36 -1.36
C GLY A 399 -33.50 8.21 -2.17
N CYS A 400 -32.29 8.35 -2.74
CA CYS A 400 -31.67 7.33 -3.56
C CYS A 400 -30.36 6.79 -2.97
N LEU A 401 -30.23 6.84 -1.64
CA LEU A 401 -29.02 6.39 -0.96
C LEU A 401 -28.72 4.90 -1.21
N ARG A 402 -29.77 4.05 -1.14
CA ARG A 402 -29.60 2.59 -1.33
C ARG A 402 -29.06 2.24 -2.73
N PRO A 403 -29.66 2.73 -3.84
CA PRO A 403 -29.08 2.55 -5.16
C PRO A 403 -27.64 3.08 -5.27
N MET A 404 -27.35 4.23 -4.68
CA MET A 404 -26.02 4.83 -4.69
C MET A 404 -24.99 3.95 -3.96
N LEU A 405 -25.36 3.39 -2.83
CA LEU A 405 -24.48 2.47 -2.08
C LEU A 405 -24.22 1.18 -2.86
N VAL A 406 -25.23 0.65 -3.54
CA VAL A 406 -25.06 -0.48 -4.45
C VAL A 406 -24.09 -0.14 -5.58
N UNK A 407 -24.16 1.03 -6.02
CA UNK A 407 -23.30 1.47 -6.96
C UNK A 407 -21.93 1.63 -6.51
N UNK A 408 -21.80 2.06 -5.65
CA UNK A 408 -20.59 2.18 -5.07
C UNK A 408 -20.01 0.91 -4.70
N TRP A 409 -20.69 -0.10 -4.17
CA TRP A 409 -20.28 -1.46 -3.85
C TRP A 409 -19.99 -2.29 -5.10
N ALA A 410 -20.84 -2.22 -6.08
CA ALA A 410 -20.69 -2.98 -7.34
C ALA A 410 -19.51 -2.51 -8.21
N SER A 411 -19.17 -1.24 -8.11
CA SER A 411 -18.02 -0.68 -8.84
C SER A 411 -16.68 -0.97 -8.18
N ARG A 412 -16.67 -1.52 -6.97
CA ARG A 412 -15.42 -2.00 -6.35
C ARG A 412 -14.89 -3.18 -7.17
N PRO A 413 -13.60 -3.19 -7.52
CA PRO A 413 -13.02 -4.35 -8.17
C PRO A 413 -13.25 -5.58 -7.29
N ARG A 414 -13.89 -6.58 -7.83
CA ARG A 414 -14.13 -7.82 -7.10
C ARG A 414 -12.81 -8.54 -6.86
N PRO A 415 -12.64 -9.18 -5.69
CA PRO A 415 -11.50 -10.09 -5.50
C PRO A 415 -11.53 -11.09 -6.67
N SER A 416 -10.36 -11.36 -7.25
CA SER A 416 -10.26 -12.28 -8.37
C SER A 416 -10.70 -13.68 -7.92
N ALA A 417 -11.97 -14.00 -8.14
CA ALA A 417 -12.44 -15.36 -7.98
C ALA A 417 -11.71 -16.20 -9.03
N ARG A 418 -10.86 -17.11 -8.61
CA ARG A 418 -10.34 -18.17 -9.48
C ARG A 418 -11.55 -18.80 -10.18
N ARG A 419 -11.66 -18.63 -11.49
CA ARG A 419 -12.57 -19.45 -12.28
C ARG A 419 -12.17 -20.91 -12.04
N LYS A 420 -12.89 -21.60 -11.15
CA LYS A 420 -12.83 -23.05 -11.10
C LYS A 420 -13.21 -23.50 -12.51
N ARG A 421 -12.25 -24.00 -13.26
CA ARG A 421 -12.52 -24.71 -14.52
C ARG A 421 -13.54 -25.78 -14.15
N ALA A 422 -14.76 -25.58 -14.59
CA ALA A 422 -15.76 -26.65 -14.52
C ALA A 422 -15.15 -27.85 -15.24
N ARG A 423 -14.85 -28.90 -14.51
CA ARG A 423 -14.51 -30.18 -15.12
C ARG A 423 -15.70 -30.55 -15.97
N ARG A 424 -15.50 -30.70 -17.28
CA ARG A 424 -16.49 -31.29 -18.17
C ARG A 424 -16.88 -32.64 -17.58
N PRO A 425 -18.18 -32.91 -17.41
CA PRO A 425 -18.58 -34.24 -16.96
C PRO A 425 -18.18 -35.27 -18.05
N THR A 426 -17.34 -36.19 -17.66
CA THR A 426 -17.08 -37.38 -18.47
C THR A 426 -18.40 -38.17 -18.56
N THR A 427 -18.90 -38.32 -19.74
CA THR A 427 -20.07 -39.17 -20.02
C THR A 427 -19.74 -40.59 -19.59
N ARG A 428 -20.34 -41.03 -18.52
CA ARG A 428 -20.29 -42.43 -18.06
C ARG A 428 -21.52 -43.13 -18.63
N THR A 429 -21.31 -44.23 -19.32
CA THR A 429 -22.32 -45.18 -19.84
C THR A 429 -23.13 -45.77 -18.69
N PRO A 430 -24.44 -45.98 -18.84
CA PRO A 430 -25.28 -46.53 -17.76
C PRO A 430 -25.14 -48.03 -17.62
N GLY A 431 -24.89 -48.51 -16.41
CA GLY A 431 -24.87 -49.92 -16.04
C GLY A 431 -25.38 -50.13 -14.64
N SER A 432 -26.55 -50.75 -14.57
CA SER A 432 -27.21 -51.52 -13.50
C SER A 432 -27.44 -50.92 -12.11
N PRO A 433 -28.59 -51.20 -11.48
CA PRO A 433 -29.07 -50.60 -10.24
C PRO A 433 -28.64 -51.43 -9.00
N MET A 434 -28.32 -50.70 -7.90
CA MET A 434 -28.32 -51.31 -6.58
C MET A 434 -28.98 -50.42 -5.51
N ARG A 435 -29.89 -51.03 -4.87
CA ARG A 435 -30.64 -50.85 -3.62
C ARG A 435 -30.42 -49.60 -2.76
N ALA A 436 -31.55 -49.01 -2.43
CA ALA A 436 -31.74 -48.00 -1.45
C ALA A 436 -31.61 -48.55 0.00
N ARG A 437 -30.98 -47.76 0.87
CA ARG A 437 -31.22 -47.85 2.31
C ARG A 437 -31.54 -46.45 2.85
N ASN A 438 -32.72 -46.36 3.43
CA ASN A 438 -33.22 -45.19 4.13
C ASN A 438 -32.47 -44.99 5.45
N SER A 439 -32.09 -43.75 5.73
CA SER A 439 -31.96 -43.30 7.12
C SER A 439 -32.38 -41.82 7.19
N SER A 440 -33.49 -41.62 7.86
CA SER A 440 -34.08 -40.33 8.19
C SER A 440 -33.30 -39.67 9.33
N ALA A 441 -32.94 -38.43 9.17
CA ALA A 441 -32.55 -37.59 10.27
C ALA A 441 -33.27 -36.24 10.14
N SER A 442 -34.17 -36.01 11.04
CA SER A 442 -34.95 -34.79 11.18
C SER A 442 -34.10 -33.68 11.79
N CYS A 443 -34.10 -32.52 11.18
CA CYS A 443 -33.49 -31.33 11.75
C CYS A 443 -34.60 -30.43 12.27
N ALA A 444 -34.63 -30.25 13.58
CA ALA A 444 -35.56 -29.36 14.25
C ALA A 444 -34.92 -27.97 14.39
N CYS A 445 -35.63 -26.98 13.86
CA CYS A 445 -35.26 -25.58 13.98
C CYS A 445 -35.91 -25.01 15.24
N GLY A 446 -35.10 -24.66 16.23
CA GLY A 446 -35.59 -24.00 17.43
C GLY A 446 -35.19 -22.55 17.50
N THR A 447 -36.18 -21.66 17.38
CA THR A 447 -35.98 -20.21 17.57
C THR A 447 -36.14 -19.88 19.06
N ALA A 448 -35.13 -19.33 19.70
CA ALA A 448 -35.22 -18.81 21.06
C ALA A 448 -35.06 -17.29 21.05
N ILE A 449 -36.09 -16.57 21.42
CA ILE A 449 -36.09 -15.12 21.65
C ILE A 449 -35.88 -14.89 23.15
N GLY A 450 -34.77 -14.30 23.52
CA GLY A 450 -34.51 -13.91 24.92
C GLY A 450 -34.78 -12.45 25.16
N ARG A 451 -35.75 -12.12 26.04
CA ARG A 451 -35.95 -10.78 26.57
C ARG A 451 -35.05 -10.51 27.76
N ARG A 452 -34.37 -9.37 27.73
CA ARG A 452 -33.65 -8.85 28.91
C ARG A 452 -34.59 -7.99 29.73
N THR A 453 -34.68 -8.27 31.01
CA THR A 453 -35.32 -7.39 32.00
C THR A 453 -34.25 -6.61 32.74
N ARG A 454 -34.51 -5.34 32.96
CA ARG A 454 -33.69 -4.43 33.76
C ARG A 454 -33.78 -4.76 35.26
N SER A 455 -32.68 -4.64 35.94
CA SER A 455 -32.59 -4.15 37.33
C SER A 455 -31.24 -3.47 37.49
#